data_5dd95adb81216f669416ee49f995b974
#
_entry.id   5dd95adb81216f669416ee49f995b974
#
_cell.length_a   1.000
_cell.length_b   1.000
_cell.length_c   1.000
_cell.angle_alpha   90.00
_cell.angle_beta   90.00
_cell.angle_gamma   90.00
#
_symmetry.space_group_name_H-M   'P 1'
#
loop_
_entity.id
_entity.type
_entity.pdbx_description
1 polymer ?
#
loop_
_entity_poly.entity_id
_entity_poly.type
_entity_poly.pdbx_seq_one_letter_code
_entity_poly.pdbx_strand_id
1 'polypeptide(L)'
;MREFINSPGIILSFYPGVLCELYPYFSYAYIGGGFGKGLHSVLEPFIGNVSLYIGPNVDRSTEYLTLKEHKWPMKIINSTDELIDFNINYKVDLDISSFIEHNRTMLNKIYQKVKIENA
;
A
#
# COMPACT_ATOMS: atom_id res chain seq x y z
N MET A 1 4.30 -10.41 19.30
CA MET A 1 2.93 -10.86 18.96
C MET A 1 2.85 -12.32 19.32
N ARG A 2 2.18 -12.63 20.38
CA ARG A 2 2.30 -13.95 20.98
C ARG A 2 1.18 -14.92 20.66
N GLU A 3 0.03 -14.45 20.23
CA GLU A 3 -1.07 -15.35 19.91
C GLU A 3 -1.98 -14.74 18.86
N PHE A 4 -2.16 -15.45 17.76
CA PHE A 4 -3.30 -15.22 16.89
C PHE A 4 -4.50 -15.88 17.56
N ILE A 5 -5.40 -15.06 18.03
CA ILE A 5 -6.65 -15.55 18.60
C ILE A 5 -7.52 -16.02 17.44
N ASN A 6 -7.88 -17.29 17.44
CA ASN A 6 -8.77 -17.92 16.45
C ASN A 6 -10.23 -17.44 16.55
N SER A 7 -10.47 -16.29 17.14
CA SER A 7 -11.81 -15.69 17.26
C SER A 7 -11.84 -14.33 16.58
N PRO A 8 -13.00 -13.94 16.00
CA PRO A 8 -13.15 -12.60 15.45
C PRO A 8 -12.89 -11.56 16.51
N GLY A 9 -12.06 -10.55 16.19
CA GLY A 9 -11.69 -9.52 17.12
C GLY A 9 -10.70 -8.52 16.54
N ILE A 10 -10.23 -7.61 17.41
CA ILE A 10 -9.24 -6.60 17.07
C ILE A 10 -7.91 -7.04 17.65
N ILE A 11 -6.88 -7.04 16.80
CA ILE A 11 -5.50 -7.32 17.21
C ILE A 11 -4.74 -6.00 17.19
N LEU A 12 -4.13 -5.64 18.33
CA LEU A 12 -3.21 -4.51 18.42
C LEU A 12 -1.78 -5.04 18.37
N SER A 13 -0.99 -4.52 17.46
CA SER A 13 0.43 -4.85 17.35
C SER A 13 1.28 -3.61 17.59
N PHE A 14 2.23 -3.73 18.51
CA PHE A 14 3.22 -2.69 18.83
C PHE A 14 4.61 -3.03 18.28
N TYR A 15 4.74 -4.11 17.52
CA TYR A 15 6.01 -4.52 16.92
C TYR A 15 6.18 -3.84 15.56
N PRO A 16 7.25 -3.03 15.37
CA PRO A 16 7.56 -2.48 14.06
C PRO A 16 8.07 -3.56 13.11
N GLY A 17 7.86 -3.34 11.81
CA GLY A 17 8.45 -4.15 10.75
C GLY A 17 7.72 -5.45 10.40
N VAL A 18 6.56 -5.74 11.01
CA VAL A 18 5.81 -6.97 10.72
C VAL A 18 4.66 -6.79 9.72
N LEU A 19 4.29 -5.56 9.41
CA LEU A 19 3.13 -5.30 8.54
C LEU A 19 3.31 -5.81 7.12
N CYS A 20 4.52 -5.72 6.59
CA CYS A 20 4.80 -6.15 5.23
C CYS A 20 4.50 -7.64 5.02
N GLU A 21 4.85 -8.46 6.00
CA GLU A 21 4.57 -9.90 5.97
C GLU A 21 3.08 -10.22 6.21
N LEU A 22 2.37 -9.32 6.88
CA LEU A 22 0.96 -9.54 7.21
C LEU A 22 0.01 -9.14 6.09
N TYR A 23 0.36 -8.15 5.26
CA TYR A 23 -0.53 -7.67 4.21
C TYR A 23 -1.11 -8.75 3.30
N PRO A 24 -0.36 -9.77 2.88
CA PRO A 24 -0.91 -10.81 2.00
C PRO A 24 -2.09 -11.61 2.59
N TYR A 25 -2.25 -11.54 3.91
CA TYR A 25 -3.34 -12.25 4.61
C TYR A 25 -4.61 -11.42 4.75
N PHE A 26 -4.59 -10.17 4.33
CA PHE A 26 -5.72 -9.25 4.43
C PHE A 26 -6.26 -8.86 3.06
N SER A 27 -7.54 -8.55 3.00
CA SER A 27 -8.18 -8.09 1.77
C SER A 27 -8.12 -6.57 1.61
N TYR A 28 -8.06 -5.84 2.72
CA TYR A 28 -8.15 -4.39 2.77
C TYR A 28 -7.16 -3.80 3.77
N ALA A 29 -6.65 -2.63 3.44
CA ALA A 29 -5.84 -1.85 4.37
C ALA A 29 -6.25 -0.38 4.32
N TYR A 30 -6.39 0.22 5.49
CA TYR A 30 -6.47 1.66 5.61
C TYR A 30 -5.07 2.20 5.94
N ILE A 31 -4.62 3.15 5.13
CA ILE A 31 -3.30 3.75 5.30
C ILE A 31 -3.43 5.10 6.00
N GLY A 32 -2.75 5.24 7.12
CA GLY A 32 -2.78 6.45 7.94
C GLY A 32 -2.10 7.65 7.31
N GLY A 33 -2.27 8.79 7.95
CA GLY A 33 -1.62 10.05 7.57
C GLY A 33 -2.40 10.90 6.57
N GLY A 34 -3.35 10.33 5.83
CA GLY A 34 -4.09 11.03 4.79
C GLY A 34 -5.08 12.07 5.27
N PHE A 35 -5.40 12.10 6.55
CA PHE A 35 -6.17 13.18 7.20
C PHE A 35 -5.29 14.20 7.93
N GLY A 36 -3.99 13.99 7.94
CA GLY A 36 -3.03 14.82 8.65
C GLY A 36 -1.93 15.36 7.75
N LYS A 37 -0.70 15.24 8.22
CA LYS A 37 0.48 15.82 7.56
C LYS A 37 0.84 15.19 6.22
N GLY A 38 0.37 14.00 5.93
CA GLY A 38 0.63 13.31 4.68
C GLY A 38 0.54 11.80 4.83
N LEU A 39 0.20 11.16 3.72
CA LEU A 39 -0.01 9.72 3.64
C LEU A 39 1.26 8.93 3.97
N HIS A 40 1.11 7.90 4.79
CA HIS A 40 2.17 6.92 5.02
C HIS A 40 2.38 6.05 3.77
N SER A 41 3.39 5.18 3.80
CA SER A 41 3.71 4.33 2.65
C SER A 41 2.52 3.49 2.19
N VAL A 42 2.24 3.55 0.91
CA VAL A 42 1.20 2.73 0.25
C VAL A 42 1.81 1.58 -0.54
N LEU A 43 3.12 1.57 -0.68
CA LEU A 43 3.82 0.60 -1.51
C LEU A 43 3.83 -0.80 -0.90
N GLU A 44 4.05 -0.91 0.40
CA GLU A 44 4.07 -2.22 1.08
C GLU A 44 2.72 -2.95 1.00
N PRO A 45 1.59 -2.31 1.36
CA PRO A 45 0.29 -2.98 1.18
C PRO A 45 -0.05 -3.23 -0.28
N PHE A 46 0.38 -2.36 -1.18
CA PHE A 46 0.25 -2.58 -2.61
C PHE A 46 0.93 -3.89 -3.05
N ILE A 47 2.20 -4.09 -2.68
CA ILE A 47 2.95 -5.31 -2.97
C ILE A 47 2.27 -6.54 -2.35
N GLY A 48 1.64 -6.37 -1.19
CA GLY A 48 0.85 -7.42 -0.53
C GLY A 48 -0.48 -7.74 -1.22
N ASN A 49 -0.81 -7.09 -2.34
CA ASN A 49 -2.05 -7.28 -3.09
C ASN A 49 -3.32 -6.96 -2.28
N VAL A 50 -3.28 -5.87 -1.55
CA VAL A 50 -4.36 -5.42 -0.65
C VAL A 50 -5.05 -4.21 -1.26
N SER A 51 -6.37 -4.18 -1.22
CA SER A 51 -7.15 -3.01 -1.64
C SER A 51 -6.96 -1.87 -0.65
N LEU A 52 -6.68 -0.66 -1.15
CA LEU A 52 -6.25 0.45 -0.31
C LEU A 52 -7.35 1.48 -0.09
N TYR A 53 -7.47 1.90 1.16
CA TYR A 53 -8.28 3.04 1.59
C TYR A 53 -7.36 4.09 2.20
N ILE A 54 -7.48 5.31 1.74
CA ILE A 54 -6.59 6.41 2.12
C ILE A 54 -7.38 7.69 2.36
N GLY A 55 -6.88 8.56 3.22
CA GLY A 55 -7.44 9.90 3.39
C GLY A 55 -7.11 10.82 2.20
N PRO A 56 -7.71 12.02 2.16
CA PRO A 56 -7.64 12.91 0.98
C PRO A 56 -6.31 13.64 0.80
N ASN A 57 -5.45 13.71 1.82
CA ASN A 57 -4.20 14.43 1.74
C ASN A 57 -3.09 13.56 1.12
N VAL A 58 -3.09 13.48 -0.20
CA VAL A 58 -2.24 12.56 -0.98
C VAL A 58 -1.20 13.27 -1.84
N ASP A 59 -1.25 14.59 -1.97
CA ASP A 59 -0.50 15.35 -2.97
C ASP A 59 1.02 15.27 -2.82
N ARG A 60 1.50 15.01 -1.63
CA ARG A 60 2.93 14.86 -1.34
C ARG A 60 3.45 13.45 -1.41
N SER A 61 2.58 12.49 -1.65
CA SER A 61 2.97 11.07 -1.73
C SER A 61 3.36 10.70 -3.15
N THR A 62 4.66 10.57 -3.39
CA THR A 62 5.17 10.12 -4.69
C THR A 62 4.75 8.69 -4.99
N GLU A 63 4.68 7.84 -3.97
CA GLU A 63 4.18 6.48 -4.10
C GLU A 63 2.72 6.45 -4.58
N TYR A 64 1.87 7.26 -3.96
CA TYR A 64 0.47 7.39 -4.38
C TYR A 64 0.35 7.84 -5.85
N LEU A 65 1.10 8.87 -6.24
CA LEU A 65 1.07 9.37 -7.61
C LEU A 65 1.50 8.31 -8.62
N THR A 66 2.54 7.56 -8.30
CA THR A 66 3.00 6.45 -9.13
C THR A 66 1.94 5.37 -9.28
N LEU A 67 1.31 4.95 -8.18
CA LEU A 67 0.26 3.95 -8.22
C LEU A 67 -0.97 4.44 -8.99
N LYS A 68 -1.30 5.72 -8.87
CA LYS A 68 -2.40 6.34 -9.61
C LYS A 68 -2.14 6.34 -11.12
N GLU A 69 -0.93 6.64 -11.55
CA GLU A 69 -0.53 6.57 -12.95
C GLU A 69 -0.69 5.16 -13.53
N HIS A 70 -0.41 4.14 -12.72
CA HIS A 70 -0.63 2.75 -13.08
C HIS A 70 -2.07 2.26 -12.90
N LYS A 71 -3.00 3.17 -12.62
CA LYS A 71 -4.42 2.89 -12.41
C LYS A 71 -4.69 1.88 -11.30
N TRP A 72 -3.86 1.88 -10.29
CA TRP A 72 -4.03 1.00 -9.15
C TRP A 72 -5.30 1.37 -8.36
N PRO A 73 -6.14 0.40 -8.00
CA PRO A 73 -7.37 0.69 -7.28
C PRO A 73 -7.08 1.13 -5.85
N MET A 74 -7.35 2.41 -5.60
CA MET A 74 -7.27 3.03 -4.30
C MET A 74 -8.53 3.86 -4.09
N LYS A 75 -9.14 3.74 -2.93
CA LYS A 75 -10.31 4.53 -2.58
C LYS A 75 -9.92 5.63 -1.61
N ILE A 76 -10.12 6.88 -2.04
CA ILE A 76 -9.99 8.03 -1.15
C ILE A 76 -11.29 8.14 -0.34
N ILE A 77 -11.16 8.19 0.97
CA ILE A 77 -12.26 8.46 1.90
C ILE A 77 -12.07 9.87 2.47
N ASN A 78 -13.16 10.61 2.55
CA ASN A 78 -13.13 12.02 3.00
C ASN A 78 -13.62 12.19 4.44
N SER A 79 -14.18 11.14 5.03
CA SER A 79 -14.65 11.15 6.41
C SER A 79 -14.54 9.77 7.04
N THR A 80 -14.56 9.74 8.37
CA THR A 80 -14.60 8.48 9.13
C THR A 80 -15.88 7.68 8.88
N ASP A 81 -16.99 8.35 8.54
CA ASP A 81 -18.24 7.68 8.21
C ASP A 81 -18.12 6.84 6.95
N GLU A 82 -17.38 7.30 5.96
CA GLU A 82 -17.07 6.51 4.76
C GLU A 82 -16.22 5.27 5.07
N LEU A 83 -15.44 5.32 6.14
CA LEU A 83 -14.65 4.17 6.59
C LEU A 83 -15.55 3.13 7.28
N ILE A 84 -16.59 3.58 7.97
CA ILE A 84 -17.58 2.70 8.63
C ILE A 84 -18.42 1.98 7.57
N ASP A 85 -18.80 2.66 6.51
CA ASP A 85 -19.52 2.10 5.35
C ASP A 85 -18.61 1.25 4.44
N PHE A 86 -17.62 0.64 5.02
CA PHE A 86 -16.62 -0.15 4.35
C PHE A 86 -17.26 -1.23 3.48
N ASN A 87 -17.17 -1.06 2.18
CA ASN A 87 -17.74 -2.02 1.25
C ASN A 87 -16.81 -3.21 1.08
N ILE A 88 -17.09 -4.26 1.85
CA ILE A 88 -16.35 -5.52 1.80
C ILE A 88 -16.37 -6.21 0.42
N ASN A 89 -17.23 -5.76 -0.48
CA ASN A 89 -17.32 -6.27 -1.85
C ASN A 89 -16.36 -5.57 -2.82
N TYR A 90 -15.65 -4.51 -2.35
CA TYR A 90 -14.65 -3.85 -3.15
C TYR A 90 -13.34 -4.64 -3.09
N LYS A 91 -13.29 -5.71 -3.85
CA LYS A 91 -12.06 -6.44 -4.11
C LYS A 91 -11.78 -6.36 -5.60
N VAL A 92 -10.67 -5.75 -5.94
CA VAL A 92 -10.20 -5.73 -7.32
C VAL A 92 -9.09 -6.76 -7.43
N ASP A 93 -9.15 -7.60 -8.44
CA ASP A 93 -8.04 -8.46 -8.80
C ASP A 93 -6.91 -7.58 -9.30
N LEU A 94 -5.87 -7.47 -8.50
CA LEU A 94 -4.76 -6.58 -8.75
C LEU A 94 -3.65 -7.34 -9.47
N ASP A 95 -3.35 -6.94 -10.68
CA ASP A 95 -2.17 -7.44 -11.38
C ASP A 95 -0.97 -6.55 -11.05
N ILE A 96 -0.18 -6.97 -10.08
CA ILE A 96 1.04 -6.29 -9.69
C ILE A 96 2.23 -6.64 -10.58
N SER A 97 2.09 -7.63 -11.46
CA SER A 97 3.20 -8.15 -12.28
C SER A 97 3.78 -7.08 -13.19
N SER A 98 2.92 -6.32 -13.86
CA SER A 98 3.34 -5.25 -14.75
C SER A 98 4.07 -4.12 -14.02
N PHE A 99 3.62 -3.79 -12.81
CA PHE A 99 4.28 -2.79 -11.97
C PHE A 99 5.65 -3.26 -11.51
N ILE A 100 5.76 -4.49 -11.05
CA ILE A 100 7.03 -5.08 -10.62
C ILE A 100 8.01 -5.11 -11.79
N GLU A 101 7.57 -5.52 -12.97
CA GLU A 101 8.41 -5.57 -14.17
C GLU A 101 8.90 -4.17 -14.58
N HIS A 102 8.00 -3.18 -14.56
CA HIS A 102 8.36 -1.79 -14.85
C HIS A 102 9.44 -1.29 -13.89
N ASN A 103 9.27 -1.51 -12.59
CA ASN A 103 10.24 -1.06 -11.59
C ASN A 103 11.57 -1.81 -11.70
N ARG A 104 11.54 -3.10 -12.01
CA ARG A 104 12.75 -3.89 -12.28
C ARG A 104 13.52 -3.31 -13.46
N THR A 105 12.85 -2.97 -14.54
CA THR A 105 13.46 -2.34 -15.72
C THR A 105 14.08 -1.00 -15.37
N MET A 106 13.39 -0.16 -14.61
CA MET A 106 13.90 1.13 -14.13
C MET A 106 15.14 0.97 -13.26
N LEU A 107 15.11 0.06 -12.30
CA LEU A 107 16.26 -0.23 -11.43
C LEU A 107 17.47 -0.73 -12.23
N ASN A 108 17.25 -1.58 -13.20
CA ASN A 108 18.33 -2.08 -14.07
C ASN A 108 18.96 -0.95 -14.89
N LYS A 109 18.17 -0.02 -15.41
CA LYS A 109 18.69 1.15 -16.13
C LYS A 109 19.55 2.03 -15.22
N ILE A 110 19.07 2.30 -14.00
CA ILE A 110 19.82 3.07 -13.01
C ILE A 110 21.13 2.37 -12.65
N TYR A 111 21.07 1.07 -12.38
CA TYR A 111 22.26 0.27 -12.06
C TYR A 111 23.31 0.31 -13.17
N GLN A 112 22.92 0.13 -14.41
CA GLN A 112 23.84 0.18 -15.57
C GLN A 112 24.47 1.57 -15.71
N LYS A 113 23.69 2.63 -15.51
CA LYS A 113 24.21 4.00 -15.57
C LYS A 113 25.28 4.25 -14.49
N VAL A 114 25.00 3.87 -13.25
CA VAL A 114 25.95 4.01 -12.12
C VAL A 114 27.20 3.19 -12.37
N LYS A 115 27.08 1.98 -12.89
CA LYS A 115 28.22 1.12 -13.24
C LYS A 115 29.11 1.74 -14.29
N ILE A 116 28.56 2.38 -15.31
CA ILE A 116 29.32 3.08 -16.36
C ILE A 116 30.05 4.29 -15.78
N GLU A 117 29.40 5.10 -14.94
CA GLU A 117 30.00 6.30 -14.34
C GLU A 117 31.14 5.99 -13.36
N ASN A 118 31.15 4.80 -12.75
CA ASN A 118 32.15 4.35 -11.78
C ASN A 118 33.19 3.38 -12.35
N ALA A 119 33.16 3.16 -13.65
CA ALA A 119 34.11 2.27 -14.33
C ALA A 119 35.46 2.96 -14.57
#